data_2a94576f8713a4d3ab8e9ed0b94b72b2
#
_entry.id   2a94576f8713a4d3ab8e9ed0b94b72b2
#
_cell.length_a   1.000
_cell.length_b   1.000
_cell.length_c   1.000
_cell.angle_alpha   90.00
_cell.angle_beta   90.00
_cell.angle_gamma   90.00
#
_symmetry.space_group_name_H-M   'P 1'
#
loop_
_entity.id
_entity.type
_entity.pdbx_description
1 polymer ?
#
loop_
_entity_poly.entity_id
_entity_poly.type
_entity_poly.pdbx_seq_one_letter_code
_entity_poly.pdbx_strand_id
1 'polypeptide(L)'
;MFPIHDTRDRTVAFGGRILPQFADDKNAKYVNSPETKIFSKSDNLYGIDVALDAIRKGGKVLVMEGYTDVIMASQYGISNVVAVLGTAINEIHVRNLKRLADVVTLVLDGDDAGKKRANEVLEYFVKGQLDLRVLTLPEGLDPCDYLQTNGTEAFLELTGKAADALQHKLDVELVNIDPLRDIHPANAALQSILKTMALVSAEQVATDVATRQREQLILGRLSRTFSLELSEIHDQLVALRHQSHSKSTASPFDGLPQHPAPRQRIRLTPMETELLELLTERPDLAPGAAREIYVDDLASGAMKYIYGIYTNRVLEGLSTTFEDILLEIEDPQLKFVLVDAVENAKNKASKTQLTPEQRLDSLISTISKQIRDGERRELMRKIENKEVSADEEADLLQQLIDQEREDQGLT
;
A
#
# COMPACT_ATOMS: atom_id res chain seq x y z
N MET A 1 26.96 5.22 -4.78
CA MET A 1 25.58 5.37 -5.26
C MET A 1 25.27 4.21 -6.20
N PHE A 2 24.04 3.70 -6.17
CA PHE A 2 23.56 2.56 -6.93
C PHE A 2 22.45 3.06 -7.87
N PRO A 3 22.58 2.97 -9.20
CA PRO A 3 21.47 3.31 -10.09
C PRO A 3 20.36 2.27 -9.94
N ILE A 4 19.11 2.73 -9.96
CA ILE A 4 17.92 1.88 -9.93
C ILE A 4 17.32 1.94 -11.32
N HIS A 5 17.18 0.79 -11.96
CA HIS A 5 16.67 0.67 -13.31
C HIS A 5 15.26 0.08 -13.33
N ASP A 6 14.50 0.45 -14.35
CA ASP A 6 13.22 -0.21 -14.65
C ASP A 6 13.43 -1.47 -15.50
N THR A 7 12.35 -2.20 -15.80
CA THR A 7 12.39 -3.42 -16.63
C THR A 7 12.86 -3.19 -18.08
N ARG A 8 13.14 -1.95 -18.48
CA ARG A 8 13.64 -1.54 -19.80
C ARG A 8 15.08 -1.01 -19.74
N ASP A 9 15.78 -1.28 -18.64
CA ASP A 9 17.14 -0.81 -18.38
C ASP A 9 17.32 0.72 -18.41
N ARG A 10 16.25 1.48 -18.04
CA ARG A 10 16.33 2.93 -17.92
C ARG A 10 16.54 3.30 -16.45
N THR A 11 17.55 4.11 -16.17
CA THR A 11 17.77 4.65 -14.82
C THR A 11 16.60 5.53 -14.43
N VAL A 12 15.85 5.16 -13.37
CA VAL A 12 14.67 5.87 -12.85
C VAL A 12 14.95 6.53 -11.51
N ALA A 13 15.96 6.08 -10.77
CA ALA A 13 16.34 6.60 -9.47
C ALA A 13 17.76 6.18 -9.08
N PHE A 14 18.19 6.63 -7.90
CA PHE A 14 19.46 6.23 -7.28
C PHE A 14 19.24 5.84 -5.82
N GLY A 15 19.93 4.78 -5.39
CA GLY A 15 20.15 4.45 -4.00
C GLY A 15 21.53 4.91 -3.55
N GLY A 16 21.69 5.21 -2.28
CA GLY A 16 22.96 5.56 -1.68
C GLY A 16 23.17 4.82 -0.37
N ARG A 17 24.40 4.43 -0.09
CA ARG A 17 24.82 3.94 1.22
C ARG A 17 25.86 4.91 1.78
N ILE A 18 25.69 5.33 3.04
CA ILE A 18 26.67 6.13 3.71
C ILE A 18 27.95 5.31 3.92
N LEU A 19 29.11 5.91 3.65
CA LEU A 19 30.37 5.22 3.90
C LEU A 19 30.58 5.08 5.41
N PRO A 20 31.12 3.96 5.91
CA PRO A 20 31.26 3.70 7.36
C PRO A 20 31.98 4.81 8.13
N GLN A 21 32.95 5.48 7.50
CA GLN A 21 33.71 6.58 8.10
C GLN A 21 32.90 7.88 8.30
N PHE A 22 31.72 7.99 7.68
CA PHE A 22 30.80 9.13 7.81
C PHE A 22 29.47 8.72 8.44
N ALA A 23 29.33 7.44 8.82
CA ALA A 23 28.13 6.95 9.47
C ALA A 23 28.08 7.47 10.91
N ASP A 24 26.93 8.01 11.29
CA ASP A 24 26.58 8.33 12.68
C ASP A 24 25.23 7.69 13.03
N ASP A 25 24.92 7.61 14.32
CA ASP A 25 23.68 6.98 14.80
C ASP A 25 22.40 7.77 14.43
N LYS A 26 22.56 8.96 13.82
CA LYS A 26 21.43 9.84 13.47
C LYS A 26 21.04 9.73 12.00
N ASN A 27 21.91 9.22 11.15
CA ASN A 27 21.69 9.16 9.71
C ASN A 27 21.30 7.75 9.27
N ALA A 28 20.31 7.66 8.36
CA ALA A 28 19.93 6.39 7.76
C ALA A 28 21.12 5.78 6.99
N LYS A 29 21.42 4.50 7.22
CA LYS A 29 22.50 3.76 6.57
C LYS A 29 22.31 3.73 5.03
N TYR A 30 21.07 3.68 4.58
CA TYR A 30 20.68 3.70 3.18
C TYR A 30 19.68 4.82 2.91
N VAL A 31 19.82 5.50 1.77
CA VAL A 31 18.93 6.56 1.32
C VAL A 31 18.60 6.31 -0.15
N ASN A 32 17.32 6.34 -0.50
CA ASN A 32 16.84 6.26 -1.88
C ASN A 32 16.41 7.63 -2.38
N SER A 33 16.40 7.82 -3.70
CA SER A 33 15.72 8.95 -4.32
C SER A 33 14.28 9.08 -3.79
N PRO A 34 13.75 10.30 -3.71
CA PRO A 34 12.34 10.51 -3.39
C PRO A 34 11.43 9.90 -4.46
N GLU A 35 10.15 9.73 -4.12
CA GLU A 35 9.12 9.34 -5.08
C GLU A 35 9.02 10.35 -6.21
N THR A 36 8.88 9.87 -7.45
CA THR A 36 8.73 10.71 -8.65
C THR A 36 7.72 10.08 -9.62
N LYS A 37 7.38 10.76 -10.71
CA LYS A 37 6.50 10.19 -11.76
C LYS A 37 7.05 8.93 -12.42
N ILE A 38 8.35 8.73 -12.40
CA ILE A 38 9.03 7.59 -13.03
C ILE A 38 9.59 6.60 -12.02
N PHE A 39 9.54 6.91 -10.74
CA PHE A 39 10.09 6.06 -9.67
C PHE A 39 9.15 5.99 -8.47
N SER A 40 8.78 4.79 -8.09
CA SER A 40 8.12 4.48 -6.83
C SER A 40 8.81 3.28 -6.17
N LYS A 41 9.18 3.43 -4.90
CA LYS A 41 9.79 2.35 -4.11
C LYS A 41 8.85 1.14 -3.98
N SER A 42 7.54 1.39 -3.99
CA SER A 42 6.51 0.36 -3.90
C SER A 42 6.25 -0.39 -5.21
N ASP A 43 6.78 0.08 -6.33
CA ASP A 43 6.55 -0.50 -7.67
C ASP A 43 7.83 -1.08 -8.28
N ASN A 44 8.99 -0.56 -7.88
CA ASN A 44 10.28 -0.92 -8.44
C ASN A 44 11.02 -1.92 -7.53
N LEU A 45 11.80 -2.78 -8.17
CA LEU A 45 12.71 -3.72 -7.52
C LEU A 45 14.12 -3.46 -8.02
N TYR A 46 15.10 -3.44 -7.13
CA TYR A 46 16.50 -3.29 -7.50
C TYR A 46 17.01 -4.54 -8.25
N GLY A 47 17.76 -4.35 -9.32
CA GLY A 47 18.34 -5.44 -10.11
C GLY A 47 17.37 -6.15 -11.05
N ILE A 48 16.13 -5.64 -11.20
CA ILE A 48 15.11 -6.26 -12.06
C ILE A 48 15.53 -6.25 -13.55
N ASP A 49 16.23 -5.22 -14.00
CA ASP A 49 16.79 -5.08 -15.33
C ASP A 49 17.72 -6.25 -15.69
N VAL A 50 18.63 -6.59 -14.79
CA VAL A 50 19.60 -7.69 -14.95
C VAL A 50 18.96 -9.06 -14.76
N ALA A 51 18.02 -9.18 -13.81
CA ALA A 51 17.42 -10.46 -13.42
C ALA A 51 16.31 -10.94 -14.37
N LEU A 52 15.72 -10.05 -15.17
CA LEU A 52 14.49 -10.30 -15.92
C LEU A 52 14.56 -11.54 -16.83
N ASP A 53 15.65 -11.71 -17.57
CA ASP A 53 15.82 -12.84 -18.48
C ASP A 53 15.96 -14.18 -17.74
N ALA A 54 16.70 -14.18 -16.62
CA ALA A 54 16.87 -15.36 -15.79
C ALA A 54 15.55 -15.76 -15.11
N ILE A 55 14.80 -14.77 -14.61
CA ILE A 55 13.47 -14.97 -14.01
C ILE A 55 12.50 -15.59 -15.02
N ARG A 56 12.40 -15.01 -16.22
CA ARG A 56 11.49 -15.51 -17.28
C ARG A 56 11.83 -16.91 -17.75
N LYS A 57 13.11 -17.23 -17.85
CA LYS A 57 13.57 -18.57 -18.26
C LYS A 57 13.34 -19.63 -17.19
N GLY A 58 13.56 -19.26 -15.91
CA GLY A 58 13.49 -20.19 -14.79
C GLY A 58 12.14 -20.22 -14.06
N GLY A 59 11.25 -19.26 -14.29
CA GLY A 59 10.00 -19.11 -13.57
C GLY A 59 10.15 -18.81 -12.08
N LYS A 60 11.38 -18.48 -11.62
CA LYS A 60 11.71 -18.31 -10.19
C LYS A 60 12.46 -17.03 -9.97
N VAL A 61 12.16 -16.36 -8.84
CA VAL A 61 12.88 -15.16 -8.41
C VAL A 61 13.21 -15.25 -6.92
N LEU A 62 14.41 -14.80 -6.57
CA LEU A 62 14.86 -14.58 -5.21
C LEU A 62 14.67 -13.10 -4.88
N VAL A 63 14.00 -12.81 -3.78
CA VAL A 63 13.79 -11.43 -3.31
C VAL A 63 14.55 -11.26 -2.01
N MET A 64 15.45 -10.30 -1.98
CA MET A 64 16.29 -9.93 -0.85
C MET A 64 15.93 -8.55 -0.31
N GLU A 65 16.52 -8.14 0.81
CA GLU A 65 16.22 -6.86 1.46
C GLU A 65 17.08 -5.70 0.96
N GLY A 66 18.32 -5.97 0.56
CA GLY A 66 19.30 -4.94 0.24
C GLY A 66 19.95 -5.02 -1.14
N TYR A 67 20.44 -3.87 -1.61
CA TYR A 67 21.18 -3.79 -2.89
C TYR A 67 22.47 -4.61 -2.86
N THR A 68 23.16 -4.57 -1.72
CA THR A 68 24.44 -5.28 -1.53
C THR A 68 24.23 -6.78 -1.66
N ASP A 69 23.12 -7.31 -1.20
CA ASP A 69 22.81 -8.72 -1.28
C ASP A 69 22.59 -9.15 -2.73
N VAL A 70 21.85 -8.35 -3.50
CA VAL A 70 21.65 -8.58 -4.94
C VAL A 70 22.97 -8.49 -5.70
N ILE A 71 23.78 -7.49 -5.41
CA ILE A 71 25.09 -7.31 -6.07
C ILE A 71 26.00 -8.49 -5.76
N MET A 72 26.06 -8.90 -4.49
CA MET A 72 26.87 -10.05 -4.07
C MET A 72 26.37 -11.33 -4.73
N ALA A 73 25.07 -11.62 -4.67
CA ALA A 73 24.49 -12.78 -5.32
C ALA A 73 24.79 -12.82 -6.83
N SER A 74 24.69 -11.68 -7.50
CA SER A 74 25.05 -11.55 -8.93
C SER A 74 26.54 -11.82 -9.21
N GLN A 75 27.43 -11.34 -8.35
CA GLN A 75 28.87 -11.64 -8.44
C GLN A 75 29.17 -13.14 -8.28
N TYR A 76 28.38 -13.83 -7.47
CA TYR A 76 28.45 -15.28 -7.29
C TYR A 76 27.67 -16.07 -8.38
N GLY A 77 27.20 -15.40 -9.43
CA GLY A 77 26.55 -16.03 -10.59
C GLY A 77 25.06 -16.33 -10.40
N ILE A 78 24.43 -15.83 -9.34
CA ILE A 78 22.98 -15.96 -9.11
C ILE A 78 22.28 -14.80 -9.81
N SER A 79 21.68 -15.07 -10.97
CA SER A 79 21.16 -14.03 -11.87
C SER A 79 19.68 -13.71 -11.72
N ASN A 80 18.88 -14.54 -11.03
CA ASN A 80 17.43 -14.35 -10.81
C ASN A 80 17.12 -13.72 -9.45
N VAL A 81 17.88 -12.71 -9.06
CA VAL A 81 17.79 -12.07 -7.75
C VAL A 81 17.45 -10.58 -7.87
N VAL A 82 16.54 -10.11 -7.00
CA VAL A 82 16.13 -8.71 -6.91
C VAL A 82 16.02 -8.29 -5.43
N ALA A 83 16.01 -6.98 -5.16
CA ALA A 83 15.73 -6.49 -3.81
C ALA A 83 14.62 -5.45 -3.79
N VAL A 84 13.96 -5.35 -2.63
CA VAL A 84 13.08 -4.22 -2.29
C VAL A 84 13.89 -2.95 -1.98
N LEU A 85 13.27 -1.79 -2.10
CA LEU A 85 13.94 -0.49 -2.05
C LEU A 85 13.76 0.22 -0.69
N GLY A 86 14.06 -0.51 0.41
CA GLY A 86 13.91 0.03 1.77
C GLY A 86 12.45 0.15 2.22
N THR A 87 11.56 -0.59 1.58
CA THR A 87 10.15 -0.75 1.97
C THR A 87 9.84 -2.23 2.09
N ALA A 88 8.84 -2.60 2.89
CA ALA A 88 8.35 -3.97 2.88
C ALA A 88 7.74 -4.33 1.52
N ILE A 89 7.76 -5.63 1.18
CA ILE A 89 7.00 -6.14 0.03
C ILE A 89 5.51 -5.81 0.24
N ASN A 90 4.86 -5.36 -0.83
CA ASN A 90 3.45 -4.98 -0.83
C ASN A 90 2.69 -5.63 -2.00
N GLU A 91 1.39 -5.36 -2.07
CA GLU A 91 0.51 -5.92 -3.09
C GLU A 91 0.94 -5.59 -4.54
N ILE A 92 1.52 -4.41 -4.76
CA ILE A 92 2.00 -3.99 -6.09
C ILE A 92 3.21 -4.83 -6.49
N HIS A 93 4.17 -5.03 -5.57
CA HIS A 93 5.30 -5.92 -5.80
C HIS A 93 4.84 -7.34 -6.14
N VAL A 94 3.90 -7.91 -5.40
CA VAL A 94 3.35 -9.25 -5.66
C VAL A 94 2.69 -9.32 -7.03
N ARG A 95 1.91 -8.32 -7.41
CA ARG A 95 1.28 -8.24 -8.74
C ARG A 95 2.30 -8.19 -9.87
N ASN A 96 3.38 -7.43 -9.69
CA ASN A 96 4.45 -7.32 -10.67
C ASN A 96 5.24 -8.63 -10.76
N LEU A 97 5.59 -9.24 -9.63
CA LEU A 97 6.30 -10.52 -9.58
C LEU A 97 5.47 -11.65 -10.20
N LYS A 98 4.15 -11.70 -9.98
CA LYS A 98 3.24 -12.71 -10.59
C LYS A 98 3.27 -12.72 -12.12
N ARG A 99 3.60 -11.59 -12.75
CA ARG A 99 3.73 -11.51 -14.21
C ARG A 99 5.06 -12.05 -14.74
N LEU A 100 6.03 -12.23 -13.86
CA LEU A 100 7.42 -12.54 -14.21
C LEU A 100 7.84 -13.91 -13.75
N ALA A 101 7.30 -14.42 -12.65
CA ALA A 101 7.70 -15.66 -12.00
C ALA A 101 6.50 -16.45 -11.47
N ASP A 102 6.62 -17.77 -11.47
CA ASP A 102 5.66 -18.70 -10.86
C ASP A 102 5.93 -18.89 -9.36
N VAL A 103 7.21 -18.80 -8.97
CA VAL A 103 7.67 -19.00 -7.59
C VAL A 103 8.54 -17.82 -7.15
N VAL A 104 8.23 -17.26 -6.01
CA VAL A 104 9.03 -16.25 -5.33
C VAL A 104 9.64 -16.86 -4.08
N THR A 105 10.96 -16.76 -3.91
CA THR A 105 11.63 -17.11 -2.66
C THR A 105 12.10 -15.84 -1.97
N LEU A 106 11.52 -15.55 -0.82
CA LEU A 106 11.95 -14.48 0.06
C LEU A 106 13.14 -14.97 0.88
N VAL A 107 14.29 -14.34 0.69
CA VAL A 107 15.51 -14.62 1.44
C VAL A 107 15.64 -13.59 2.55
N LEU A 108 15.55 -14.06 3.79
CA LEU A 108 15.54 -13.24 4.99
C LEU A 108 16.82 -13.47 5.79
N ASP A 109 17.25 -12.43 6.48
CA ASP A 109 18.28 -12.54 7.49
C ASP A 109 17.84 -13.51 8.59
N GLY A 110 18.78 -14.20 9.22
CA GLY A 110 18.51 -15.22 10.22
C GLY A 110 18.00 -14.69 11.57
N ASP A 111 17.46 -13.48 11.62
CA ASP A 111 16.98 -12.81 12.83
C ASP A 111 15.45 -12.95 13.04
N ASP A 112 14.97 -12.54 14.22
CA ASP A 112 13.53 -12.60 14.54
C ASP A 112 12.72 -11.53 13.79
N ALA A 113 13.35 -10.44 13.34
CA ALA A 113 12.71 -9.42 12.52
C ALA A 113 12.39 -9.96 11.13
N GLY A 114 13.27 -10.79 10.55
CA GLY A 114 13.02 -11.49 9.29
C GLY A 114 11.81 -12.42 9.36
N LYS A 115 11.68 -13.20 10.43
CA LYS A 115 10.51 -14.10 10.63
C LYS A 115 9.19 -13.33 10.69
N LYS A 116 9.16 -12.18 11.38
CA LYS A 116 7.97 -11.33 11.45
C LYS A 116 7.60 -10.76 10.07
N ARG A 117 8.61 -10.29 9.32
CA ARG A 117 8.41 -9.78 7.95
C ARG A 117 7.83 -10.84 7.02
N ALA A 118 8.28 -12.10 7.10
CA ALA A 118 7.69 -13.19 6.31
C ALA A 118 6.18 -13.32 6.53
N ASN A 119 5.72 -13.22 7.78
CA ASN A 119 4.30 -13.33 8.12
C ASN A 119 3.46 -12.14 7.59
N GLU A 120 3.99 -10.92 7.67
CA GLU A 120 3.32 -9.71 7.15
C GLU A 120 3.15 -9.77 5.62
N VAL A 121 4.17 -10.26 4.94
CA VAL A 121 4.20 -10.36 3.47
C VAL A 121 3.33 -11.49 2.94
N LEU A 122 3.21 -12.59 3.70
CA LEU A 122 2.48 -13.79 3.29
C LEU A 122 1.04 -13.51 2.84
N GLU A 123 0.34 -12.60 3.51
CA GLU A 123 -1.05 -12.25 3.16
C GLU A 123 -1.19 -11.72 1.73
N TYR A 124 -0.23 -10.89 1.27
CA TYR A 124 -0.25 -10.36 -0.10
C TYR A 124 -0.05 -11.47 -1.14
N PHE A 125 0.84 -12.44 -0.85
CA PHE A 125 1.09 -13.57 -1.74
C PHE A 125 -0.08 -14.55 -1.79
N VAL A 126 -0.73 -14.80 -0.66
CA VAL A 126 -1.94 -15.64 -0.59
C VAL A 126 -3.06 -15.00 -1.39
N LYS A 127 -3.35 -13.71 -1.21
CA LYS A 127 -4.34 -12.96 -2.01
C LYS A 127 -3.97 -12.94 -3.49
N GLY A 128 -2.69 -12.75 -3.80
CA GLY A 128 -2.16 -12.74 -5.16
C GLY A 128 -2.11 -14.11 -5.84
N GLN A 129 -2.32 -15.21 -5.10
CA GLN A 129 -2.18 -16.59 -5.60
C GLN A 129 -0.80 -16.84 -6.26
N LEU A 130 0.25 -16.35 -5.65
CA LEU A 130 1.62 -16.54 -6.09
C LEU A 130 2.33 -17.47 -5.09
N ASP A 131 3.09 -18.45 -5.60
CA ASP A 131 3.83 -19.37 -4.73
C ASP A 131 4.96 -18.61 -4.02
N LEU A 132 4.81 -18.46 -2.72
CA LEU A 132 5.82 -17.87 -1.85
C LEU A 132 6.54 -18.95 -1.06
N ARG A 133 7.86 -18.92 -1.14
CA ARG A 133 8.74 -19.68 -0.28
C ARG A 133 9.55 -18.74 0.59
N VAL A 134 9.88 -19.19 1.78
CA VAL A 134 10.69 -18.44 2.74
C VAL A 134 11.96 -19.22 3.02
N LEU A 135 13.07 -18.54 2.86
CA LEU A 135 14.39 -19.01 3.28
C LEU A 135 14.91 -18.08 4.37
N THR A 136 15.03 -18.60 5.59
CA THR A 136 15.75 -17.92 6.66
C THR A 136 17.17 -18.47 6.69
N LEU A 137 18.16 -17.60 6.57
CA LEU A 137 19.57 -18.01 6.60
C LEU A 137 19.97 -18.46 7.99
N PRO A 138 20.86 -19.45 8.13
CA PRO A 138 21.31 -19.95 9.42
C PRO A 138 22.22 -18.94 10.12
N GLU A 139 22.38 -19.11 11.44
CA GLU A 139 23.36 -18.41 12.29
C GLU A 139 23.24 -16.88 12.30
N GLY A 140 22.09 -16.31 11.89
CA GLY A 140 21.89 -14.86 11.83
C GLY A 140 22.68 -14.15 10.72
N LEU A 141 23.20 -14.92 9.75
CA LEU A 141 23.94 -14.37 8.62
C LEU A 141 22.99 -13.66 7.65
N ASP A 142 23.50 -12.60 7.03
CA ASP A 142 22.88 -11.99 5.85
C ASP A 142 23.31 -12.73 4.55
N PRO A 143 22.64 -12.49 3.40
CA PRO A 143 23.00 -13.14 2.13
C PRO A 143 24.44 -12.90 1.68
N CYS A 144 24.99 -11.70 1.94
CA CYS A 144 26.37 -11.38 1.60
C CYS A 144 27.36 -12.25 2.38
N ASP A 145 27.20 -12.29 3.72
CA ASP A 145 28.09 -13.02 4.61
C ASP A 145 27.98 -14.54 4.36
N TYR A 146 26.77 -15.04 4.11
CA TYR A 146 26.54 -16.44 3.80
C TYR A 146 27.23 -16.86 2.50
N LEU A 147 27.09 -16.07 1.42
CA LEU A 147 27.72 -16.37 0.12
C LEU A 147 29.24 -16.30 0.20
N GLN A 148 29.81 -15.37 0.96
CA GLN A 148 31.25 -15.28 1.16
C GLN A 148 31.82 -16.49 1.88
N THR A 149 31.08 -16.99 2.87
CA THR A 149 31.56 -18.09 3.73
C THR A 149 31.32 -19.46 3.10
N ASN A 150 30.16 -19.68 2.48
CA ASN A 150 29.68 -21.00 2.06
C ASN A 150 29.65 -21.19 0.53
N GLY A 151 29.69 -20.10 -0.22
CA GLY A 151 29.69 -20.14 -1.69
C GLY A 151 28.32 -20.36 -2.32
N THR A 152 28.30 -20.35 -3.66
CA THR A 152 27.08 -20.41 -4.48
C THR A 152 26.35 -21.75 -4.35
N GLU A 153 27.06 -22.87 -4.37
CA GLU A 153 26.43 -24.20 -4.35
C GLU A 153 25.61 -24.42 -3.07
N ALA A 154 26.20 -24.08 -1.91
CA ALA A 154 25.54 -24.20 -0.63
C ALA A 154 24.30 -23.26 -0.54
N PHE A 155 24.41 -22.04 -1.10
CA PHE A 155 23.29 -21.10 -1.13
C PHE A 155 22.13 -21.61 -2.00
N LEU A 156 22.44 -22.12 -3.19
CA LEU A 156 21.43 -22.70 -4.10
C LEU A 156 20.78 -23.97 -3.51
N GLU A 157 21.54 -24.78 -2.80
CA GLU A 157 20.99 -25.93 -2.07
C GLU A 157 19.96 -25.47 -0.99
N LEU A 158 20.29 -24.43 -0.23
CA LEU A 158 19.34 -23.84 0.74
C LEU A 158 18.10 -23.26 0.07
N THR A 159 18.25 -22.54 -1.05
CA THR A 159 17.08 -22.01 -1.78
C THR A 159 16.17 -23.13 -2.28
N GLY A 160 16.75 -24.29 -2.65
CA GLY A 160 15.99 -25.48 -3.02
C GLY A 160 15.21 -26.12 -1.87
N LYS A 161 15.64 -25.87 -0.62
CA LYS A 161 15.00 -26.34 0.60
C LYS A 161 14.06 -25.31 1.25
N ALA A 162 13.92 -24.13 0.63
CA ALA A 162 13.06 -23.08 1.15
C ALA A 162 11.64 -23.59 1.40
N ALA A 163 11.13 -23.32 2.60
CA ALA A 163 9.81 -23.78 3.03
C ALA A 163 8.69 -23.01 2.30
N ASP A 164 7.58 -23.69 2.01
CA ASP A 164 6.32 -23.01 1.67
C ASP A 164 5.97 -22.00 2.77
N ALA A 165 5.52 -20.81 2.39
CA ALA A 165 5.34 -19.73 3.35
C ALA A 165 4.24 -20.01 4.40
N LEU A 166 3.19 -20.78 4.07
CA LEU A 166 2.21 -21.21 5.07
C LEU A 166 2.81 -22.24 6.02
N GLN A 167 3.69 -23.13 5.52
CA GLN A 167 4.45 -24.02 6.39
C GLN A 167 5.40 -23.25 7.29
N HIS A 168 6.14 -22.29 6.75
CA HIS A 168 7.01 -21.41 7.54
C HIS A 168 6.23 -20.70 8.66
N LYS A 169 5.05 -20.16 8.33
CA LYS A 169 4.17 -19.51 9.31
C LYS A 169 3.76 -20.52 10.41
N LEU A 170 3.36 -21.73 10.02
CA LEU A 170 3.00 -22.78 10.98
C LEU A 170 4.17 -23.14 11.90
N ASP A 171 5.37 -23.31 11.33
CA ASP A 171 6.57 -23.65 12.09
C ASP A 171 6.93 -22.54 13.09
N VAL A 172 6.79 -21.27 12.69
CA VAL A 172 7.03 -20.11 13.58
C VAL A 172 5.98 -20.03 14.70
N GLU A 173 4.70 -20.22 14.37
CA GLU A 173 3.60 -20.16 15.35
C GLU A 173 3.66 -21.31 16.36
N LEU A 174 4.25 -22.46 15.98
CA LEU A 174 4.40 -23.63 16.86
C LEU A 174 5.76 -23.69 17.57
N VAL A 175 6.60 -22.67 17.48
CA VAL A 175 7.86 -22.62 18.22
C VAL A 175 7.59 -22.77 19.73
N ASN A 176 8.15 -23.81 20.35
CA ASN A 176 7.96 -24.17 21.76
C ASN A 176 6.52 -24.54 22.16
N ILE A 177 5.65 -24.86 21.21
CA ILE A 177 4.26 -25.30 21.44
C ILE A 177 4.13 -26.75 20.97
N ASP A 178 3.69 -27.63 21.85
CA ASP A 178 3.26 -28.98 21.48
C ASP A 178 1.77 -28.95 21.08
N PRO A 179 1.45 -29.14 19.77
CA PRO A 179 0.07 -29.03 19.29
C PRO A 179 -0.93 -29.97 19.97
N LEU A 180 -0.45 -31.06 20.60
CA LEU A 180 -1.28 -32.08 21.26
C LEU A 180 -1.44 -31.82 22.76
N ARG A 181 -0.56 -31.03 23.37
CA ARG A 181 -0.55 -30.76 24.81
C ARG A 181 -0.98 -29.36 25.16
N ASP A 182 -0.53 -28.39 24.36
CA ASP A 182 -0.73 -26.97 24.63
C ASP A 182 -1.97 -26.42 23.87
N ILE A 183 -3.15 -26.88 24.28
CA ILE A 183 -4.42 -26.72 23.57
C ILE A 183 -4.70 -25.26 23.18
N HIS A 184 -4.57 -24.30 24.10
CA HIS A 184 -4.88 -22.88 23.81
C HIS A 184 -3.92 -22.24 22.80
N PRO A 185 -2.59 -22.30 22.96
CA PRO A 185 -1.64 -21.79 21.98
C PRO A 185 -1.76 -22.50 20.63
N ALA A 186 -1.93 -23.81 20.62
CA ALA A 186 -2.11 -24.60 19.41
C ALA A 186 -3.37 -24.18 18.63
N ASN A 187 -4.50 -23.97 19.31
CA ASN A 187 -5.71 -23.48 18.66
C ASN A 187 -5.52 -22.05 18.11
N ALA A 188 -4.80 -21.18 18.82
CA ALA A 188 -4.49 -19.83 18.32
C ALA A 188 -3.63 -19.90 17.05
N ALA A 189 -2.63 -20.77 16.99
CA ALA A 189 -1.81 -21.01 15.80
C ALA A 189 -2.65 -21.53 14.63
N LEU A 190 -3.50 -22.53 14.85
CA LEU A 190 -4.42 -23.05 13.85
C LEU A 190 -5.33 -21.93 13.29
N GLN A 191 -5.95 -21.14 14.17
CA GLN A 191 -6.82 -20.03 13.76
C GLN A 191 -6.06 -18.96 12.97
N SER A 192 -4.81 -18.67 13.31
CA SER A 192 -3.96 -17.74 12.56
C SER A 192 -3.72 -18.22 11.13
N ILE A 193 -3.41 -19.49 10.94
CA ILE A 193 -3.22 -20.09 9.60
C ILE A 193 -4.53 -20.07 8.80
N LEU A 194 -5.65 -20.52 9.42
CA LEU A 194 -6.95 -20.54 8.75
C LEU A 194 -7.43 -19.14 8.34
N LYS A 195 -7.17 -18.11 9.15
CA LYS A 195 -7.46 -16.71 8.77
C LYS A 195 -6.67 -16.30 7.55
N THR A 196 -5.39 -16.66 7.47
CA THR A 196 -4.56 -16.37 6.28
C THR A 196 -5.10 -17.10 5.04
N MET A 197 -5.48 -18.39 5.17
CA MET A 197 -6.10 -19.14 4.06
C MET A 197 -7.46 -18.57 3.64
N ALA A 198 -8.24 -18.03 4.57
CA ALA A 198 -9.55 -17.43 4.30
C ALA A 198 -9.48 -16.14 3.47
N LEU A 199 -8.28 -15.57 3.25
CA LEU A 199 -8.08 -14.43 2.34
C LEU A 199 -8.31 -14.80 0.87
N VAL A 200 -8.23 -16.10 0.51
CA VAL A 200 -8.63 -16.62 -0.80
C VAL A 200 -10.13 -16.89 -0.77
N SER A 201 -10.87 -16.28 -1.69
CA SER A 201 -12.33 -16.44 -1.72
C SER A 201 -12.75 -17.88 -2.12
N ALA A 202 -13.93 -18.29 -1.67
CA ALA A 202 -14.48 -19.59 -2.04
C ALA A 202 -14.68 -19.72 -3.57
N GLU A 203 -15.01 -18.63 -4.26
CA GLU A 203 -15.16 -18.59 -5.71
C GLU A 203 -13.82 -18.84 -6.42
N GLN A 204 -12.74 -18.23 -5.97
CA GLN A 204 -11.40 -18.47 -6.50
C GLN A 204 -10.96 -19.93 -6.33
N VAL A 205 -11.22 -20.53 -5.17
CA VAL A 205 -10.96 -21.96 -4.93
C VAL A 205 -11.84 -22.85 -5.80
N ALA A 206 -13.10 -22.46 -6.04
CA ALA A 206 -14.01 -23.23 -6.89
C ALA A 206 -13.60 -23.22 -8.36
N THR A 207 -13.07 -22.11 -8.85
CA THR A 207 -12.73 -21.91 -10.29
C THR A 207 -11.32 -22.38 -10.64
N ASP A 208 -10.36 -22.31 -9.70
CA ASP A 208 -8.98 -22.69 -9.97
C ASP A 208 -8.62 -24.04 -9.33
N VAL A 209 -8.32 -25.02 -10.19
CA VAL A 209 -7.97 -26.39 -9.77
C VAL A 209 -6.67 -26.42 -8.95
N ALA A 210 -5.67 -25.63 -9.33
CA ALA A 210 -4.38 -25.61 -8.64
C ALA A 210 -4.54 -25.04 -7.22
N THR A 211 -5.29 -23.96 -7.05
CA THR A 211 -5.62 -23.37 -5.75
C THR A 211 -6.36 -24.35 -4.86
N ARG A 212 -7.34 -25.07 -5.43
CA ARG A 212 -8.10 -26.12 -4.69
C ARG A 212 -7.20 -27.24 -4.21
N GLN A 213 -6.33 -27.76 -5.06
CA GLN A 213 -5.39 -28.83 -4.70
C GLN A 213 -4.42 -28.37 -3.61
N ARG A 214 -3.89 -27.14 -3.73
CA ARG A 214 -3.01 -26.54 -2.72
C ARG A 214 -3.73 -26.43 -1.36
N GLU A 215 -4.96 -25.94 -1.37
CA GLU A 215 -5.77 -25.86 -0.14
C GLU A 215 -5.98 -27.25 0.50
N GLN A 216 -6.35 -28.25 -0.26
CA GLN A 216 -6.53 -29.61 0.26
C GLN A 216 -5.23 -30.18 0.87
N LEU A 217 -4.09 -29.96 0.23
CA LEU A 217 -2.80 -30.39 0.75
C LEU A 217 -2.46 -29.72 2.09
N ILE A 218 -2.74 -28.41 2.21
CA ILE A 218 -2.51 -27.66 3.44
C ILE A 218 -3.45 -28.13 4.53
N LEU A 219 -4.75 -28.27 4.26
CA LEU A 219 -5.74 -28.78 5.21
C LEU A 219 -5.37 -30.19 5.71
N GLY A 220 -4.95 -31.09 4.82
CA GLY A 220 -4.49 -32.43 5.18
C GLY A 220 -3.20 -32.42 6.04
N ARG A 221 -2.36 -31.39 5.91
CA ARG A 221 -1.19 -31.19 6.77
C ARG A 221 -1.61 -30.69 8.15
N LEU A 222 -2.49 -29.70 8.22
CA LEU A 222 -3.04 -29.18 9.48
C LEU A 222 -3.78 -30.28 10.27
N SER A 223 -4.61 -31.09 9.59
CA SER A 223 -5.28 -32.23 10.20
C SER A 223 -4.31 -33.16 10.91
N ARG A 224 -3.19 -33.51 10.29
CA ARG A 224 -2.16 -34.36 10.88
C ARG A 224 -1.41 -33.69 12.02
N THR A 225 -1.07 -32.39 11.87
CA THR A 225 -0.30 -31.66 12.89
C THR A 225 -1.10 -31.46 14.18
N PHE A 226 -2.39 -31.15 14.06
CA PHE A 226 -3.27 -30.87 15.21
C PHE A 226 -4.11 -32.07 15.63
N SER A 227 -4.01 -33.23 14.95
CA SER A 227 -4.82 -34.43 15.16
C SER A 227 -6.34 -34.13 15.18
N LEU A 228 -6.79 -33.26 14.29
CA LEU A 228 -8.20 -32.91 14.10
C LEU A 228 -8.74 -33.54 12.82
N GLU A 229 -10.05 -33.81 12.76
CA GLU A 229 -10.69 -34.28 11.55
C GLU A 229 -10.62 -33.19 10.45
N LEU A 230 -10.32 -33.64 9.23
CA LEU A 230 -10.18 -32.71 8.07
C LEU A 230 -11.46 -31.92 7.81
N SER A 231 -12.63 -32.54 8.02
CA SER A 231 -13.94 -31.91 7.91
C SER A 231 -14.10 -30.75 8.91
N GLU A 232 -13.69 -30.92 10.14
CA GLU A 232 -13.79 -29.86 11.17
C GLU A 232 -12.94 -28.64 10.82
N ILE A 233 -11.71 -28.87 10.33
CA ILE A 233 -10.80 -27.78 9.92
C ILE A 233 -11.37 -27.07 8.67
N HIS A 234 -11.92 -27.83 7.72
CA HIS A 234 -12.55 -27.29 6.55
C HIS A 234 -13.79 -26.42 6.89
N ASP A 235 -14.65 -26.90 7.80
CA ASP A 235 -15.83 -26.16 8.24
C ASP A 235 -15.45 -24.84 8.93
N GLN A 236 -14.38 -24.85 9.74
CA GLN A 236 -13.82 -23.64 10.34
C GLN A 236 -13.32 -22.66 9.27
N LEU A 237 -12.62 -23.14 8.24
CA LEU A 237 -12.14 -22.31 7.14
C LEU A 237 -13.31 -21.67 6.36
N VAL A 238 -14.37 -22.45 6.08
CA VAL A 238 -15.58 -21.95 5.43
C VAL A 238 -16.26 -20.88 6.28
N ALA A 239 -16.40 -21.11 7.59
CA ALA A 239 -16.97 -20.14 8.52
C ALA A 239 -16.17 -18.82 8.54
N LEU A 240 -14.83 -18.89 8.54
CA LEU A 240 -13.97 -17.71 8.48
C LEU A 240 -14.12 -16.95 7.16
N ARG A 241 -14.27 -17.64 6.03
CA ARG A 241 -14.56 -17.02 4.73
C ARG A 241 -15.89 -16.27 4.74
N HIS A 242 -16.94 -16.85 5.32
CA HIS A 242 -18.23 -16.19 5.46
C HIS A 242 -18.15 -14.95 6.36
N GLN A 243 -17.39 -15.01 7.46
CA GLN A 243 -17.18 -13.85 8.33
C GLN A 243 -16.37 -12.73 7.66
N SER A 244 -15.39 -13.06 6.84
CA SER A 244 -14.63 -12.07 6.08
C SER A 244 -15.48 -11.40 5.01
N HIS A 245 -16.40 -12.13 4.37
CA HIS A 245 -17.34 -11.58 3.39
C HIS A 245 -18.41 -10.70 4.04
N SER A 246 -18.93 -11.06 5.22
CA SER A 246 -19.92 -10.23 5.92
C SER A 246 -19.33 -8.92 6.48
N LYS A 247 -18.03 -8.86 6.72
CA LYS A 247 -17.31 -7.61 7.05
C LYS A 247 -16.91 -6.83 5.79
N SER A 248 -16.90 -7.46 4.63
CA SER A 248 -16.51 -6.88 3.33
C SER A 248 -17.68 -6.25 2.57
N THR A 249 -18.92 -6.28 3.07
CA THR A 249 -20.04 -5.51 2.50
C THR A 249 -19.94 -4.00 2.74
N ALA A 250 -18.79 -3.53 3.27
CA ALA A 250 -18.42 -2.13 3.38
C ALA A 250 -17.04 -1.86 2.75
N SER A 251 -16.65 -2.59 1.69
CA SER A 251 -15.42 -2.29 0.94
C SER A 251 -15.78 -1.88 -0.49
N PRO A 252 -15.31 -0.71 -0.97
CA PRO A 252 -15.63 -0.18 -2.31
C PRO A 252 -14.88 -0.88 -3.47
N PHE A 253 -14.52 -2.16 -3.36
CA PHE A 253 -13.66 -2.83 -4.34
C PHE A 253 -14.26 -4.07 -5.02
N ASP A 254 -15.59 -4.20 -5.10
CA ASP A 254 -16.21 -5.22 -5.96
C ASP A 254 -16.46 -4.64 -7.36
N GLY A 255 -15.70 -5.11 -8.31
CA GLY A 255 -15.95 -4.87 -9.73
C GLY A 255 -14.76 -4.46 -10.59
N LEU A 256 -13.66 -5.22 -10.59
CA LEU A 256 -12.59 -4.98 -11.57
C LEU A 256 -12.65 -6.00 -12.71
N PRO A 257 -12.85 -5.57 -13.96
CA PRO A 257 -12.77 -6.44 -15.15
C PRO A 257 -11.34 -6.90 -15.42
N GLN A 258 -11.20 -8.13 -15.90
CA GLN A 258 -9.94 -8.78 -16.30
C GLN A 258 -9.34 -8.21 -17.60
N HIS A 259 -9.08 -6.92 -17.63
CA HIS A 259 -8.21 -6.31 -18.64
C HIS A 259 -7.42 -5.19 -17.97
N PRO A 260 -6.18 -4.91 -18.39
CA PRO A 260 -5.45 -3.78 -17.87
C PRO A 260 -6.14 -2.51 -18.36
N ALA A 261 -7.17 -2.10 -17.63
CA ALA A 261 -7.68 -0.75 -17.77
C ALA A 261 -6.54 0.22 -17.39
N PRO A 262 -6.40 1.33 -18.10
CA PRO A 262 -5.43 2.34 -17.73
C PRO A 262 -5.69 2.70 -16.26
N ARG A 263 -4.61 2.78 -15.48
CA ARG A 263 -4.63 3.16 -14.06
C ARG A 263 -5.68 4.24 -13.89
N GLN A 264 -6.75 3.99 -13.14
CA GLN A 264 -7.71 5.04 -12.81
C GLN A 264 -6.93 6.06 -11.99
N ARG A 265 -6.54 7.16 -12.65
CA ARG A 265 -5.97 8.31 -11.96
C ARG A 265 -7.02 8.77 -10.97
N ILE A 266 -6.64 8.85 -9.69
CA ILE A 266 -7.44 9.58 -8.71
C ILE A 266 -7.68 10.95 -9.31
N ARG A 267 -8.96 11.25 -9.58
CA ARG A 267 -9.35 12.55 -10.16
C ARG A 267 -9.80 13.44 -9.04
N LEU A 268 -8.99 14.42 -8.72
CA LEU A 268 -9.42 15.56 -7.93
C LEU A 268 -10.32 16.46 -8.79
N THR A 269 -11.24 17.16 -8.15
CA THR A 269 -11.95 18.24 -8.84
C THR A 269 -10.97 19.37 -9.23
N PRO A 270 -11.29 20.22 -10.20
CA PRO A 270 -10.42 21.33 -10.58
C PRO A 270 -10.05 22.25 -9.40
N MET A 271 -10.99 22.45 -8.46
CA MET A 271 -10.75 23.26 -7.26
C MET A 271 -9.84 22.55 -6.24
N GLU A 272 -10.06 21.26 -6.01
CA GLU A 272 -9.21 20.46 -5.14
C GLU A 272 -7.78 20.37 -5.69
N THR A 273 -7.65 20.24 -7.00
CA THR A 273 -6.34 20.26 -7.67
C THR A 273 -5.65 21.60 -7.43
N GLU A 274 -6.37 22.71 -7.61
CA GLU A 274 -5.80 24.04 -7.42
C GLU A 274 -5.45 24.34 -5.96
N LEU A 275 -6.29 23.89 -5.01
CA LEU A 275 -6.00 24.01 -3.58
C LEU A 275 -4.73 23.22 -3.21
N LEU A 276 -4.60 22.00 -3.69
CA LEU A 276 -3.43 21.16 -3.41
C LEU A 276 -2.16 21.74 -4.03
N GLU A 277 -2.23 22.20 -5.28
CA GLU A 277 -1.13 22.90 -5.98
C GLU A 277 -0.68 24.14 -5.20
N LEU A 278 -1.63 24.93 -4.71
CA LEU A 278 -1.35 26.15 -3.96
C LEU A 278 -0.68 25.86 -2.62
N LEU A 279 -1.18 24.87 -1.86
CA LEU A 279 -0.62 24.49 -0.56
C LEU A 279 0.77 23.85 -0.69
N THR A 280 1.05 23.16 -1.80
CA THR A 280 2.38 22.62 -2.07
C THR A 280 3.38 23.68 -2.51
N GLU A 281 2.93 24.73 -3.22
CA GLU A 281 3.74 25.88 -3.64
C GLU A 281 4.04 26.83 -2.45
N ARG A 282 3.03 27.06 -1.61
CA ARG A 282 3.05 28.01 -0.49
C ARG A 282 2.49 27.35 0.78
N PRO A 283 3.30 26.54 1.48
CA PRO A 283 2.90 25.88 2.71
C PRO A 283 2.44 26.85 3.81
N ASP A 284 2.96 28.06 3.80
CA ASP A 284 2.60 29.15 4.72
C ASP A 284 1.13 29.62 4.61
N LEU A 285 0.43 29.27 3.54
CA LEU A 285 -1.01 29.52 3.37
C LEU A 285 -1.90 28.44 4.03
N ALA A 286 -1.34 27.31 4.43
CA ALA A 286 -2.10 26.22 5.04
C ALA A 286 -2.89 26.66 6.30
N PRO A 287 -2.36 27.49 7.23
CA PRO A 287 -3.15 27.99 8.36
C PRO A 287 -4.34 28.87 7.96
N GLY A 288 -4.21 29.61 6.88
CA GLY A 288 -5.31 30.42 6.32
C GLY A 288 -6.38 29.53 5.70
N ALA A 289 -5.99 28.56 4.89
CA ALA A 289 -6.90 27.59 4.29
C ALA A 289 -7.66 26.77 5.37
N ALA A 290 -6.96 26.27 6.40
CA ALA A 290 -7.54 25.44 7.46
C ALA A 290 -8.58 26.16 8.35
N ARG A 291 -8.63 27.50 8.33
CA ARG A 291 -9.65 28.28 9.04
C ARG A 291 -10.97 28.37 8.30
N GLU A 292 -10.92 28.36 6.97
CA GLU A 292 -12.06 28.70 6.10
C GLU A 292 -12.60 27.50 5.31
N ILE A 293 -11.78 26.45 5.15
CA ILE A 293 -12.14 25.24 4.40
C ILE A 293 -12.08 24.06 5.36
N TYR A 294 -13.20 23.35 5.55
CA TYR A 294 -13.25 22.13 6.34
C TYR A 294 -13.00 20.90 5.47
N VAL A 295 -12.47 19.83 6.09
CA VAL A 295 -12.19 18.56 5.38
C VAL A 295 -13.46 18.01 4.71
N ASP A 296 -14.62 18.20 5.34
CA ASP A 296 -15.91 17.72 4.84
C ASP A 296 -16.42 18.49 3.62
N ASP A 297 -15.95 19.71 3.40
CA ASP A 297 -16.29 20.56 2.24
C ASP A 297 -15.71 20.04 0.92
N LEU A 298 -14.74 19.15 1.00
CA LEU A 298 -14.07 18.57 -0.16
C LEU A 298 -14.85 17.37 -0.70
N ALA A 299 -14.84 17.20 -2.03
CA ALA A 299 -15.64 16.18 -2.69
C ALA A 299 -14.94 14.82 -2.75
N SER A 300 -13.61 14.80 -2.99
CA SER A 300 -12.87 13.56 -3.19
C SER A 300 -12.30 13.01 -1.88
N GLY A 301 -12.43 11.71 -1.66
CA GLY A 301 -11.83 11.03 -0.50
C GLY A 301 -10.30 11.19 -0.44
N ALA A 302 -9.65 11.27 -1.59
CA ALA A 302 -8.21 11.50 -1.69
C ALA A 302 -7.81 12.88 -1.16
N MET A 303 -8.56 13.92 -1.57
CA MET A 303 -8.29 15.28 -1.08
C MET A 303 -8.64 15.42 0.39
N LYS A 304 -9.75 14.83 0.86
CA LYS A 304 -10.10 14.78 2.29
C LYS A 304 -8.97 14.21 3.13
N TYR A 305 -8.35 13.12 2.68
CA TYR A 305 -7.24 12.50 3.39
C TYR A 305 -5.99 13.40 3.41
N ILE A 306 -5.55 13.89 2.24
CA ILE A 306 -4.35 14.73 2.13
C ILE A 306 -4.55 16.06 2.88
N TYR A 307 -5.69 16.71 2.70
CA TYR A 307 -6.00 17.97 3.37
C TYR A 307 -6.19 17.80 4.89
N GLY A 308 -6.71 16.64 5.33
CA GLY A 308 -6.77 16.26 6.74
C GLY A 308 -5.40 16.24 7.40
N ILE A 309 -4.36 15.78 6.69
CA ILE A 309 -2.97 15.84 7.18
C ILE A 309 -2.53 17.32 7.33
N TYR A 310 -2.78 18.18 6.31
CA TYR A 310 -2.46 19.60 6.41
C TYR A 310 -3.14 20.26 7.62
N THR A 311 -4.44 20.03 7.82
CA THR A 311 -5.20 20.64 8.93
C THR A 311 -4.74 20.13 10.30
N ASN A 312 -4.45 18.86 10.45
CA ASN A 312 -3.93 18.28 11.70
C ASN A 312 -2.56 18.90 12.06
N ARG A 313 -1.65 18.99 11.09
CA ARG A 313 -0.33 19.60 11.31
C ARG A 313 -0.42 21.07 11.67
N VAL A 314 -1.34 21.81 11.04
CA VAL A 314 -1.61 23.21 11.40
C VAL A 314 -2.11 23.33 12.82
N LEU A 315 -3.05 22.45 13.28
CA LEU A 315 -3.57 22.44 14.64
C LEU A 315 -2.49 22.12 15.68
N GLU A 316 -1.56 21.25 15.34
CA GLU A 316 -0.43 20.88 16.19
C GLU A 316 0.75 21.87 16.11
N GLY A 317 0.67 22.88 15.26
CA GLY A 317 1.74 23.86 15.06
C GLY A 317 2.99 23.30 14.37
N LEU A 318 2.83 22.21 13.63
CA LEU A 318 3.88 21.53 12.89
C LEU A 318 4.05 22.12 11.47
N SER A 319 5.22 21.88 10.87
CA SER A 319 5.52 22.28 9.50
C SER A 319 4.62 21.54 8.49
N THR A 320 4.18 22.27 7.46
CA THR A 320 3.31 21.78 6.38
C THR A 320 4.01 21.75 5.02
N THR A 321 5.35 21.56 5.03
CA THR A 321 6.11 21.45 3.77
C THR A 321 5.73 20.18 2.99
N PHE A 322 6.01 20.19 1.69
CA PHE A 322 5.77 19.04 0.83
C PHE A 322 6.38 17.74 1.39
N GLU A 323 7.62 17.82 1.88
CA GLU A 323 8.35 16.68 2.43
C GLU A 323 7.65 16.13 3.67
N ASP A 324 7.17 16.99 4.56
CA ASP A 324 6.49 16.60 5.79
C ASP A 324 5.15 15.92 5.50
N ILE A 325 4.35 16.47 4.59
CA ILE A 325 3.08 15.86 4.17
C ILE A 325 3.32 14.52 3.47
N LEU A 326 4.34 14.44 2.60
CA LEU A 326 4.66 13.22 1.88
C LEU A 326 5.05 12.05 2.81
N LEU A 327 5.69 12.35 3.93
CA LEU A 327 6.08 11.34 4.93
C LEU A 327 4.87 10.74 5.66
N GLU A 328 3.82 11.51 5.90
CA GLU A 328 2.62 11.03 6.60
C GLU A 328 1.64 10.27 5.69
N ILE A 329 1.71 10.46 4.38
CA ILE A 329 0.87 9.72 3.46
C ILE A 329 1.42 8.30 3.31
N GLU A 330 0.64 7.28 3.65
CA GLU A 330 1.03 5.87 3.47
C GLU A 330 0.70 5.35 2.06
N ASP A 331 -0.43 5.77 1.49
CA ASP A 331 -0.91 5.29 0.18
C ASP A 331 -0.04 5.83 -0.98
N PRO A 332 0.61 4.96 -1.76
CA PRO A 332 1.43 5.35 -2.90
C PRO A 332 0.66 6.12 -3.99
N GLN A 333 -0.65 5.89 -4.14
CA GLN A 333 -1.47 6.62 -5.11
C GLN A 333 -1.70 8.06 -4.67
N LEU A 334 -1.91 8.29 -3.37
CA LEU A 334 -2.04 9.62 -2.80
C LEU A 334 -0.70 10.39 -2.81
N LYS A 335 0.43 9.69 -2.58
CA LYS A 335 1.77 10.26 -2.80
C LYS A 335 1.94 10.76 -4.22
N PHE A 336 1.48 9.97 -5.20
CA PHE A 336 1.56 10.37 -6.60
C PHE A 336 0.72 11.62 -6.90
N VAL A 337 -0.49 11.73 -6.32
CA VAL A 337 -1.35 12.93 -6.43
C VAL A 337 -0.63 14.16 -5.89
N LEU A 338 0.04 14.05 -4.74
CA LEU A 338 0.78 15.15 -4.13
C LEU A 338 2.00 15.56 -4.99
N VAL A 339 2.74 14.58 -5.53
CA VAL A 339 3.87 14.84 -6.44
C VAL A 339 3.42 15.52 -7.74
N ASP A 340 2.29 15.07 -8.30
CA ASP A 340 1.70 15.66 -9.52
C ASP A 340 1.28 17.13 -9.28
N ALA A 341 0.77 17.44 -8.09
CA ALA A 341 0.42 18.79 -7.69
C ALA A 341 1.64 19.73 -7.65
N VAL A 342 2.78 19.30 -7.11
CA VAL A 342 4.03 20.09 -7.09
C VAL A 342 4.51 20.41 -8.49
N GLU A 343 4.49 19.45 -9.42
CA GLU A 343 4.93 19.68 -10.80
C GLU A 343 3.99 20.64 -11.54
N ASN A 344 2.68 20.50 -11.31
CA ASN A 344 1.67 21.37 -11.91
C ASN A 344 1.77 22.79 -11.36
N ALA A 345 1.99 22.97 -10.05
CA ALA A 345 2.21 24.26 -9.42
C ALA A 345 3.37 25.01 -10.07
N LYS A 346 4.54 24.34 -10.24
CA LYS A 346 5.71 24.94 -10.90
C LYS A 346 5.44 25.40 -12.34
N ASN A 347 4.60 24.67 -13.07
CA ASN A 347 4.24 24.99 -14.45
C ASN A 347 3.20 26.13 -14.55
N LYS A 348 2.37 26.34 -13.53
CA LYS A 348 1.35 27.39 -13.47
C LYS A 348 1.89 28.72 -12.93
N ALA A 349 2.85 28.71 -12.00
CA ALA A 349 3.43 29.90 -11.39
C ALA A 349 3.90 30.94 -12.42
N SER A 350 4.34 30.49 -13.60
CA SER A 350 4.78 31.39 -14.71
C SER A 350 3.65 31.97 -15.57
N LYS A 351 2.39 31.56 -15.39
CA LYS A 351 1.26 31.90 -16.27
C LYS A 351 0.12 32.65 -15.59
N THR A 352 0.10 32.77 -14.28
CA THR A 352 -1.01 33.35 -13.52
C THR A 352 -0.70 34.79 -13.12
N GLN A 353 -1.63 35.71 -13.31
CA GLN A 353 -1.51 37.14 -12.94
C GLN A 353 -1.92 37.40 -11.47
N LEU A 354 -2.56 36.43 -10.80
CA LEU A 354 -3.03 36.57 -9.41
C LEU A 354 -1.93 36.14 -8.43
N THR A 355 -1.85 36.81 -7.27
CA THR A 355 -0.98 36.39 -6.19
C THR A 355 -1.49 35.08 -5.54
N PRO A 356 -0.62 34.29 -4.89
CA PRO A 356 -1.06 33.07 -4.20
C PRO A 356 -2.17 33.32 -3.16
N GLU A 357 -2.11 34.43 -2.45
CA GLU A 357 -3.13 34.86 -1.47
C GLU A 357 -4.48 35.13 -2.18
N GLN A 358 -4.47 35.86 -3.28
CA GLN A 358 -5.68 36.12 -4.08
C GLN A 358 -6.29 34.85 -4.68
N ARG A 359 -5.44 33.88 -5.03
CA ARG A 359 -5.88 32.56 -5.49
C ARG A 359 -6.58 31.79 -4.37
N LEU A 360 -6.03 31.83 -3.14
CA LEU A 360 -6.66 31.21 -1.97
C LEU A 360 -8.02 31.83 -1.66
N ASP A 361 -8.13 33.16 -1.64
CA ASP A 361 -9.40 33.86 -1.37
C ASP A 361 -10.45 33.51 -2.43
N SER A 362 -10.08 33.43 -3.71
CA SER A 362 -10.96 33.00 -4.79
C SER A 362 -11.44 31.55 -4.62
N LEU A 363 -10.55 30.64 -4.19
CA LEU A 363 -10.89 29.23 -3.91
C LEU A 363 -11.86 29.14 -2.74
N ILE A 364 -11.58 29.81 -1.63
CA ILE A 364 -12.47 29.87 -0.44
C ILE A 364 -13.87 30.35 -0.87
N SER A 365 -13.96 31.46 -1.60
CA SER A 365 -15.22 31.99 -2.09
C SER A 365 -15.98 30.99 -2.96
N THR A 366 -15.28 30.28 -3.84
CA THR A 366 -15.87 29.30 -4.77
C THR A 366 -16.37 28.06 -4.02
N ILE A 367 -15.59 27.54 -3.05
CA ILE A 367 -15.98 26.39 -2.22
C ILE A 367 -17.20 26.74 -1.37
N SER A 368 -17.19 27.90 -0.70
CA SER A 368 -18.32 28.39 0.12
C SER A 368 -19.59 28.55 -0.71
N LYS A 369 -19.47 29.03 -1.95
CA LYS A 369 -20.61 29.11 -2.87
C LYS A 369 -21.15 27.73 -3.25
N GLN A 370 -20.28 26.76 -3.53
CA GLN A 370 -20.72 25.40 -3.88
C GLN A 370 -21.42 24.69 -2.73
N ILE A 371 -20.98 24.91 -1.49
CA ILE A 371 -21.61 24.36 -0.30
C ILE A 371 -23.04 24.92 -0.18
N ARG A 372 -23.18 26.24 -0.24
CA ARG A 372 -24.50 26.90 -0.20
C ARG A 372 -25.44 26.44 -1.32
N ASP A 373 -24.92 26.32 -2.54
CA ASP A 373 -25.70 25.81 -3.69
C ASP A 373 -26.09 24.32 -3.50
N GLY A 374 -25.27 23.54 -2.79
CA GLY A 374 -25.56 22.16 -2.40
C GLY A 374 -26.67 22.06 -1.38
N GLU A 375 -26.55 22.81 -0.27
CA GLU A 375 -27.55 22.91 0.78
C GLU A 375 -28.90 23.37 0.25
N ARG A 376 -28.89 24.40 -0.62
CA ARG A 376 -30.08 24.90 -1.30
C ARG A 376 -30.77 23.83 -2.13
N ARG A 377 -30.03 23.05 -2.90
CA ARG A 377 -30.59 21.95 -3.69
C ARG A 377 -31.17 20.83 -2.82
N GLU A 378 -30.55 20.55 -1.70
CA GLU A 378 -31.05 19.55 -0.76
C GLU A 378 -32.35 20.01 -0.07
N LEU A 379 -32.42 21.29 0.35
CA LEU A 379 -33.62 21.89 0.91
C LEU A 379 -34.77 21.88 -0.11
N MET A 380 -34.52 22.30 -1.35
CA MET A 380 -35.50 22.25 -2.43
C MET A 380 -36.01 20.82 -2.68
N ARG A 381 -35.13 19.83 -2.68
CA ARG A 381 -35.50 18.42 -2.86
C ARG A 381 -36.41 17.91 -1.72
N LYS A 382 -36.13 18.31 -0.47
CA LYS A 382 -36.99 17.96 0.68
C LYS A 382 -38.39 18.56 0.57
N ILE A 383 -38.49 19.78 0.07
CA ILE A 383 -39.77 20.46 -0.20
C ILE A 383 -40.53 19.78 -1.34
N GLU A 384 -39.89 19.53 -2.48
CA GLU A 384 -40.49 18.87 -3.65
C GLU A 384 -41.00 17.47 -3.34
N ASN A 385 -40.23 16.69 -2.56
CA ASN A 385 -40.61 15.33 -2.17
C ASN A 385 -41.63 15.25 -1.07
N LYS A 386 -42.09 16.39 -0.50
CA LYS A 386 -43.01 16.45 0.66
C LYS A 386 -42.53 15.65 1.88
N GLU A 387 -41.21 15.67 2.11
CA GLU A 387 -40.57 14.99 3.24
C GLU A 387 -40.71 15.80 4.56
N VAL A 388 -41.32 17.00 4.48
CA VAL A 388 -41.48 17.97 5.58
C VAL A 388 -42.95 18.30 5.81
N SER A 389 -43.30 18.72 7.03
CA SER A 389 -44.67 19.18 7.35
C SER A 389 -44.94 20.58 6.75
N ALA A 390 -46.22 20.97 6.63
CA ALA A 390 -46.60 22.25 6.04
C ALA A 390 -46.02 23.49 6.78
N ASP A 391 -45.83 23.38 8.10
CA ASP A 391 -45.23 24.45 8.91
C ASP A 391 -43.71 24.52 8.69
N GLU A 392 -43.04 23.38 8.60
CA GLU A 392 -41.60 23.28 8.29
C GLU A 392 -41.29 23.73 6.85
N GLU A 393 -42.18 23.47 5.87
CA GLU A 393 -42.08 23.93 4.50
C GLU A 393 -42.06 25.47 4.42
N ALA A 394 -42.88 26.14 5.18
CA ALA A 394 -42.93 27.61 5.24
C ALA A 394 -41.62 28.19 5.82
N ASP A 395 -41.06 27.59 6.87
CA ASP A 395 -39.80 28.00 7.47
C ASP A 395 -38.61 27.79 6.53
N LEU A 396 -38.56 26.66 5.82
CA LEU A 396 -37.50 26.34 4.84
C LEU A 396 -37.56 27.27 3.64
N LEU A 397 -38.77 27.62 3.15
CA LEU A 397 -38.94 28.61 2.08
C LEU A 397 -38.47 30.01 2.52
N GLN A 398 -38.73 30.39 3.77
CA GLN A 398 -38.23 31.67 4.30
C GLN A 398 -36.70 31.68 4.37
N GLN A 399 -36.08 30.60 4.84
CA GLN A 399 -34.60 30.46 4.85
C GLN A 399 -34.01 30.59 3.45
N LEU A 400 -34.62 29.97 2.44
CA LEU A 400 -34.16 30.07 1.05
C LEU A 400 -34.24 31.50 0.50
N ILE A 401 -35.31 32.24 0.86
CA ILE A 401 -35.49 33.66 0.47
C ILE A 401 -34.43 34.55 1.13
N ASP A 402 -34.16 34.32 2.41
CA ASP A 402 -33.20 35.10 3.18
C ASP A 402 -31.75 34.85 2.65
N GLN A 403 -31.41 33.60 2.35
CA GLN A 403 -30.13 33.27 1.67
C GLN A 403 -29.99 33.91 0.29
N GLU A 404 -31.08 34.00 -0.49
CA GLU A 404 -31.07 34.63 -1.80
C GLU A 404 -30.89 36.16 -1.72
N ARG A 405 -31.41 36.79 -0.65
CA ARG A 405 -31.18 38.20 -0.38
C ARG A 405 -29.74 38.51 0.04
N GLU A 406 -29.14 37.64 0.87
CA GLU A 406 -27.75 37.78 1.26
C GLU A 406 -26.79 37.63 0.06
N ASP A 407 -27.05 36.69 -0.84
CA ASP A 407 -26.24 36.47 -2.06
C ASP A 407 -26.36 37.65 -3.04
N GLN A 408 -27.47 38.40 -3.04
CA GLN A 408 -27.68 39.60 -3.86
C GLN A 408 -27.18 40.87 -3.18
N GLY A 409 -26.64 40.81 -1.96
CA GLY A 409 -26.20 41.98 -1.20
C GLY A 409 -27.34 42.90 -0.77
N LEU A 410 -28.56 42.37 -0.67
CA LEU A 410 -29.80 43.10 -0.31
C LEU A 410 -30.12 42.76 1.15
N THR A 411 -29.34 43.30 2.10
CA THR A 411 -29.66 43.30 3.54
C THR A 411 -30.42 44.52 3.92
#